data_7adca85a59314dd50971521f28095c94
#
_entry.id   7adca85a59314dd50971521f28095c94
#
_cell.length_a   1.000
_cell.length_b   1.000
_cell.length_c   1.000
_cell.angle_alpha   90.00
_cell.angle_beta   90.00
_cell.angle_gamma   90.00
#
_symmetry.space_group_name_H-M   'P 1'
#
loop_
_entity.id
_entity.type
_entity.pdbx_description
1 polymer ?
#
loop_
_entity_poly.entity_id
_entity_poly.type
_entity_poly.pdbx_seq_one_letter_code
_entity_poly.pdbx_strand_id
1 'polypeptide(L)'
;MAGRRNLPEHNHRVSEASDHTQPADTVIRPWSSLLIRDYRLIFTAILCGNTSNHMRNVATLYHVYQLSGSSVQLGFTGFFQAAPFIFFGLFGGVLADTLNRKKLIAITHSLSMVPGLLLALLTVSGSIQVWHINVLMVFAGALQVLGGPARQAIIPSLIPQSHLLNAVTLSTLMMQGTQLTAPVIAGFMIDFYGIAASYFVDAFLPLPSVLAALMIRSSGMPQGQRRKIGWHSLIEGVEFIWHTRIILSLFVLDFFAVLFGFYRPILPIFADEIYHVGARGLGMLYASPAIGALIGSGILLAFGDVKRKGALSVIVTLLFALSLGLLGLSQWFWMGLIAVGLLGISDAISVAMRRTVVQILAPDDMRGRATSFLTVFAQTTNATGA
;
A
#
# COMPACT_ATOMS: atom_id res chain seq x y z
N MET A 1 -15.13 64.57 57.93
CA MET A 1 -13.75 64.25 58.36
C MET A 1 -13.21 63.07 57.49
N ALA A 2 -12.19 63.38 56.78
CA ALA A 2 -11.60 62.59 55.68
C ALA A 2 -10.74 61.46 56.19
N GLY A 3 -10.73 60.35 55.44
CA GLY A 3 -9.80 59.31 55.61
C GLY A 3 -9.43 58.71 54.21
N ARG A 4 -8.44 59.32 53.54
CA ARG A 4 -7.83 58.81 52.34
C ARG A 4 -6.96 57.65 52.74
N ARG A 5 -7.26 56.45 52.22
CA ARG A 5 -6.34 55.27 52.23
C ARG A 5 -5.52 55.26 50.93
N ASN A 6 -4.20 55.34 51.09
CA ASN A 6 -3.21 55.17 50.04
C ASN A 6 -3.21 53.78 49.59
N LEU A 7 -3.34 53.52 48.28
CA LEU A 7 -3.08 52.28 47.62
C LEU A 7 -1.60 52.19 47.16
N PRO A 8 -0.88 51.12 47.33
CA PRO A 8 0.49 51.02 46.86
C PRO A 8 0.52 50.83 45.34
N GLU A 9 1.36 51.63 44.69
CA GLU A 9 1.73 51.46 43.26
C GLU A 9 2.35 50.12 43.00
N HIS A 10 1.66 49.29 42.20
CA HIS A 10 2.21 48.07 41.63
C HIS A 10 3.09 48.44 40.43
N ASN A 11 4.40 48.42 40.68
CA ASN A 11 5.47 48.56 39.71
C ASN A 11 5.40 47.38 38.71
N HIS A 12 4.73 47.55 37.57
CA HIS A 12 4.81 46.64 36.44
C HIS A 12 6.21 46.75 35.81
N ARG A 13 7.14 45.95 36.31
CA ARG A 13 8.32 45.58 35.50
C ARG A 13 7.83 44.75 34.34
N VAL A 14 7.79 45.37 33.17
CA VAL A 14 7.70 44.66 31.88
C VAL A 14 8.91 43.75 31.81
N SER A 15 8.64 42.45 32.02
CA SER A 15 9.60 41.39 31.74
C SER A 15 9.81 41.40 30.24
N GLU A 16 11.01 41.77 29.80
CA GLU A 16 11.47 41.59 28.42
C GLU A 16 11.19 40.17 28.00
N ALA A 17 10.23 40.02 27.07
CA ALA A 17 9.94 38.77 26.43
C ALA A 17 11.23 38.29 25.76
N SER A 18 11.75 37.18 26.25
CA SER A 18 12.81 36.41 25.58
C SER A 18 12.41 36.19 24.12
N ASP A 19 13.15 36.86 23.29
CA ASP A 19 13.15 36.67 21.83
C ASP A 19 13.41 35.19 21.50
N HIS A 20 12.34 34.41 21.42
CA HIS A 20 12.39 33.10 20.82
C HIS A 20 12.58 33.31 19.33
N THR A 21 13.83 33.56 18.93
CA THR A 21 14.26 33.41 17.56
C THR A 21 13.84 32.00 17.12
N GLN A 22 12.70 31.92 16.44
CA GLN A 22 12.33 30.75 15.66
C GLN A 22 13.50 30.49 14.72
N PRO A 23 14.06 29.28 14.71
CA PRO A 23 15.12 28.97 13.76
C PRO A 23 14.55 29.25 12.36
N ALA A 24 15.29 30.05 11.60
CA ALA A 24 14.96 30.46 10.23
C ALA A 24 14.33 29.29 9.49
N ASP A 25 13.20 29.51 8.82
CA ASP A 25 12.52 28.56 7.94
C ASP A 25 13.55 27.95 6.98
N THR A 26 14.14 26.85 7.39
CA THR A 26 15.00 26.07 6.50
C THR A 26 14.10 25.50 5.44
N VAL A 27 14.15 26.07 4.25
CA VAL A 27 13.42 25.59 3.07
C VAL A 27 13.72 24.10 2.92
N ILE A 28 12.74 23.25 3.30
CA ILE A 28 12.87 21.80 3.22
C ILE A 28 12.84 21.46 1.74
N ARG A 29 14.01 21.11 1.19
CA ARG A 29 14.11 20.66 -0.19
C ARG A 29 13.36 19.33 -0.37
N PRO A 30 12.81 19.03 -1.56
CA PRO A 30 12.04 17.80 -1.82
C PRO A 30 12.76 16.49 -1.41
N TRP A 31 14.09 16.48 -1.38
CA TRP A 31 14.90 15.30 -1.09
C TRP A 31 15.56 15.32 0.30
N SER A 32 15.24 16.31 1.14
CA SER A 32 15.95 16.53 2.41
C SER A 32 15.86 15.34 3.38
N SER A 33 14.75 14.59 3.38
CA SER A 33 14.62 13.40 4.21
C SER A 33 15.59 12.28 3.80
N LEU A 34 15.99 12.17 2.54
CA LEU A 34 16.96 11.18 2.07
C LEU A 34 18.41 11.49 2.53
N LEU A 35 18.68 12.69 3.02
CA LEU A 35 19.97 13.03 3.62
C LEU A 35 20.12 12.41 5.01
N ILE A 36 19.00 12.07 5.67
CA ILE A 36 18.99 11.40 6.96
C ILE A 36 19.31 9.91 6.74
N ARG A 37 20.46 9.46 7.32
CA ARG A 37 21.01 8.12 7.09
C ARG A 37 19.98 7.02 7.36
N ASP A 38 19.34 7.04 8.52
CA ASP A 38 18.41 5.98 8.93
C ASP A 38 17.12 5.97 8.08
N TYR A 39 16.66 7.16 7.63
CA TYR A 39 15.56 7.24 6.67
C TYR A 39 15.95 6.68 5.29
N ARG A 40 17.15 6.99 4.79
CA ARG A 40 17.64 6.42 3.53
C ARG A 40 17.73 4.90 3.57
N LEU A 41 18.17 4.33 4.70
CA LEU A 41 18.23 2.89 4.89
C LEU A 41 16.82 2.25 4.85
N ILE A 42 15.86 2.80 5.59
CA ILE A 42 14.49 2.25 5.56
C ILE A 42 13.82 2.47 4.19
N PHE A 43 14.08 3.60 3.54
CA PHE A 43 13.59 3.86 2.18
C PHE A 43 14.09 2.80 1.20
N THR A 44 15.39 2.47 1.22
CA THR A 44 15.96 1.39 0.41
C THR A 44 15.36 0.02 0.77
N ALA A 45 15.16 -0.25 2.06
CA ALA A 45 14.54 -1.50 2.52
C ALA A 45 13.12 -1.66 1.96
N ILE A 46 12.31 -0.60 2.02
CA ILE A 46 10.93 -0.63 1.53
C ILE A 46 10.91 -0.70 -0.01
N LEU A 47 11.80 0.03 -0.68
CA LEU A 47 11.93 0.02 -2.15
C LEU A 47 12.20 -1.40 -2.65
N CYS A 48 13.26 -2.05 -2.17
CA CYS A 48 13.63 -3.39 -2.60
C CYS A 48 12.55 -4.43 -2.24
N GLY A 49 11.99 -4.36 -1.03
CA GLY A 49 10.95 -5.28 -0.59
C GLY A 49 9.66 -5.17 -1.40
N ASN A 50 9.20 -3.95 -1.72
CA ASN A 50 8.02 -3.73 -2.56
C ASN A 50 8.28 -4.16 -4.00
N THR A 51 9.45 -3.84 -4.56
CA THR A 51 9.83 -4.28 -5.91
C THR A 51 9.81 -5.80 -6.02
N SER A 52 10.44 -6.52 -5.07
CA SER A 52 10.41 -7.99 -4.99
C SER A 52 8.96 -8.51 -4.97
N ASN A 53 8.12 -7.98 -4.11
CA ASN A 53 6.73 -8.43 -3.99
C ASN A 53 5.92 -8.24 -5.29
N HIS A 54 6.03 -7.07 -5.94
CA HIS A 54 5.33 -6.82 -7.21
C HIS A 54 5.87 -7.69 -8.36
N MET A 55 7.19 -7.93 -8.43
CA MET A 55 7.79 -8.84 -9.40
C MET A 55 7.29 -10.27 -9.21
N ARG A 56 7.26 -10.76 -7.96
CA ARG A 56 6.76 -12.09 -7.60
C ARG A 56 5.31 -12.27 -8.03
N ASN A 57 4.44 -11.28 -7.78
CA ASN A 57 3.03 -11.36 -8.16
C ASN A 57 2.83 -11.56 -9.66
N VAL A 58 3.57 -10.82 -10.49
CA VAL A 58 3.51 -10.99 -11.94
C VAL A 58 4.03 -12.35 -12.37
N ALA A 59 5.21 -12.73 -11.86
CA ALA A 59 5.86 -14.00 -12.24
C ALA A 59 5.03 -15.22 -11.84
N THR A 60 4.42 -15.21 -10.63
CA THR A 60 3.62 -16.34 -10.15
C THR A 60 2.32 -16.50 -10.93
N LEU A 61 1.58 -15.44 -11.20
CA LEU A 61 0.33 -15.52 -11.96
C LEU A 61 0.60 -15.93 -13.41
N TYR A 62 1.66 -15.40 -14.03
CA TYR A 62 2.07 -15.82 -15.36
C TYR A 62 2.48 -17.31 -15.41
N HIS A 63 3.26 -17.75 -14.41
CA HIS A 63 3.72 -19.14 -14.32
C HIS A 63 2.59 -20.13 -14.07
N VAL A 64 1.64 -19.79 -13.18
CA VAL A 64 0.43 -20.60 -12.96
C VAL A 64 -0.35 -20.78 -14.25
N TYR A 65 -0.46 -19.69 -15.03
CA TYR A 65 -1.14 -19.76 -16.31
C TYR A 65 -0.40 -20.67 -17.30
N GLN A 66 0.91 -20.52 -17.43
CA GLN A 66 1.72 -21.40 -18.32
C GLN A 66 1.67 -22.87 -17.91
N LEU A 67 1.60 -23.18 -16.61
CA LEU A 67 1.55 -24.56 -16.12
C LEU A 67 0.17 -25.21 -16.28
N SER A 68 -0.91 -24.42 -16.15
CA SER A 68 -2.26 -24.98 -16.05
C SER A 68 -3.17 -24.68 -17.24
N GLY A 69 -2.93 -23.58 -17.97
CA GLY A 69 -3.85 -23.06 -18.99
C GLY A 69 -5.25 -22.74 -18.44
N SER A 70 -5.42 -22.61 -17.11
CA SER A 70 -6.72 -22.56 -16.46
C SER A 70 -6.98 -21.23 -15.75
N SER A 71 -8.05 -20.54 -16.16
CA SER A 71 -8.55 -19.35 -15.48
C SER A 71 -8.99 -19.62 -14.02
N VAL A 72 -9.48 -20.83 -13.75
CA VAL A 72 -9.88 -21.26 -12.40
C VAL A 72 -8.66 -21.35 -11.48
N GLN A 73 -7.55 -21.89 -11.96
CA GLN A 73 -6.30 -21.95 -11.18
C GLN A 73 -5.75 -20.54 -10.88
N LEU A 74 -5.85 -19.61 -11.82
CA LEU A 74 -5.50 -18.20 -11.59
C LEU A 74 -6.37 -17.58 -10.50
N GLY A 75 -7.67 -17.83 -10.52
CA GLY A 75 -8.58 -17.38 -9.47
C GLY A 75 -8.21 -17.93 -8.09
N PHE A 76 -7.90 -19.25 -8.00
CA PHE A 76 -7.43 -19.85 -6.74
C PHE A 76 -6.10 -19.25 -6.28
N THR A 77 -5.16 -18.97 -7.19
CA THR A 77 -3.89 -18.35 -6.84
C THR A 77 -4.11 -16.94 -6.27
N GLY A 78 -5.00 -16.14 -6.87
CA GLY A 78 -5.40 -14.85 -6.33
C GLY A 78 -6.02 -14.98 -4.92
N PHE A 79 -6.90 -15.95 -4.71
CA PHE A 79 -7.46 -16.23 -3.38
C PHE A 79 -6.36 -16.59 -2.36
N PHE A 80 -5.41 -17.46 -2.70
CA PHE A 80 -4.31 -17.82 -1.79
C PHE A 80 -3.38 -16.65 -1.49
N GLN A 81 -3.20 -15.70 -2.40
CA GLN A 81 -2.49 -14.44 -2.12
C GLN A 81 -3.25 -13.56 -1.11
N ALA A 82 -4.57 -13.54 -1.20
CA ALA A 82 -5.44 -12.73 -0.36
C ALA A 82 -5.66 -13.33 1.04
N ALA A 83 -5.73 -14.65 1.15
CA ALA A 83 -6.04 -15.36 2.38
C ALA A 83 -5.22 -14.90 3.60
N PRO A 84 -3.91 -14.68 3.53
CA PRO A 84 -3.12 -14.18 4.66
C PRO A 84 -3.58 -12.83 5.21
N PHE A 85 -4.12 -11.94 4.38
CA PHE A 85 -4.64 -10.65 4.85
C PHE A 85 -5.88 -10.82 5.71
N ILE A 86 -6.73 -11.76 5.37
CA ILE A 86 -7.94 -12.07 6.13
C ILE A 86 -7.57 -12.66 7.51
N PHE A 87 -6.66 -13.63 7.54
CA PHE A 87 -6.31 -14.35 8.77
C PHE A 87 -5.32 -13.62 9.65
N PHE A 88 -4.31 -12.95 9.07
CA PHE A 88 -3.20 -12.34 9.80
C PHE A 88 -3.23 -10.81 9.84
N GLY A 89 -4.19 -10.13 9.19
CA GLY A 89 -4.23 -8.68 9.08
C GLY A 89 -4.19 -7.95 10.42
N LEU A 90 -4.90 -8.47 11.43
CA LEU A 90 -4.91 -7.90 12.79
C LEU A 90 -3.60 -8.15 13.54
N PHE A 91 -2.96 -9.29 13.31
CA PHE A 91 -1.74 -9.67 14.01
C PHE A 91 -0.55 -8.79 13.62
N GLY A 92 -0.47 -8.36 12.35
CA GLY A 92 0.60 -7.48 11.87
C GLY A 92 0.69 -6.16 12.65
N GLY A 93 -0.46 -5.54 12.93
CA GLY A 93 -0.53 -4.33 13.75
C GLY A 93 -0.04 -4.57 15.18
N VAL A 94 -0.52 -5.64 15.83
CA VAL A 94 -0.12 -6.00 17.21
C VAL A 94 1.38 -6.27 17.29
N LEU A 95 1.95 -6.99 16.31
CA LEU A 95 3.39 -7.26 16.26
C LEU A 95 4.21 -5.97 16.09
N ALA A 96 3.77 -5.05 15.25
CA ALA A 96 4.44 -3.76 15.03
C ALA A 96 4.40 -2.85 16.28
N ASP A 97 3.39 -3.02 17.16
CA ASP A 97 3.23 -2.26 18.40
C ASP A 97 3.92 -2.91 19.60
N THR A 98 4.25 -4.20 19.53
CA THR A 98 4.85 -4.95 20.65
C THR A 98 6.32 -5.30 20.45
N LEU A 99 6.71 -5.54 19.20
CA LEU A 99 8.07 -5.99 18.86
C LEU A 99 8.94 -4.84 18.35
N ASN A 100 10.25 -5.08 18.35
CA ASN A 100 11.21 -4.18 17.73
C ASN A 100 10.98 -4.15 16.21
N ARG A 101 10.54 -2.99 15.70
CA ARG A 101 10.13 -2.80 14.30
C ARG A 101 11.26 -3.14 13.31
N LYS A 102 12.50 -2.74 13.59
CA LYS A 102 13.62 -3.05 12.68
C LYS A 102 13.95 -4.54 12.64
N LYS A 103 13.86 -5.24 13.79
CA LYS A 103 14.02 -6.70 13.82
C LYS A 103 12.91 -7.40 13.06
N LEU A 104 11.66 -6.94 13.23
CA LEU A 104 10.51 -7.48 12.51
C LEU A 104 10.65 -7.29 11.00
N ILE A 105 11.11 -6.11 10.54
CA ILE A 105 11.41 -5.86 9.13
C ILE A 105 12.53 -6.78 8.63
N ALA A 106 13.64 -6.90 9.36
CA ALA A 106 14.75 -7.77 8.98
C ALA A 106 14.31 -9.23 8.86
N ILE A 107 13.57 -9.76 9.85
CA ILE A 107 13.09 -11.14 9.86
C ILE A 107 12.11 -11.39 8.70
N THR A 108 11.11 -10.52 8.52
CA THR A 108 10.12 -10.72 7.45
C THR A 108 10.74 -10.64 6.06
N HIS A 109 11.72 -9.74 5.84
CA HIS A 109 12.43 -9.66 4.57
C HIS A 109 13.40 -10.83 4.36
N SER A 110 14.10 -11.31 5.41
CA SER A 110 14.93 -12.52 5.30
C SER A 110 14.10 -13.75 4.95
N LEU A 111 12.97 -13.94 5.63
CA LEU A 111 12.07 -15.05 5.34
C LEU A 111 11.39 -14.92 3.96
N SER A 112 11.18 -13.70 3.45
CA SER A 112 10.58 -13.49 2.12
C SER A 112 11.51 -13.90 0.96
N MET A 113 12.80 -14.09 1.22
CA MET A 113 13.74 -14.64 0.24
C MET A 113 13.47 -16.13 -0.03
N VAL A 114 12.96 -16.86 0.97
CA VAL A 114 12.73 -18.31 0.88
C VAL A 114 11.73 -18.68 -0.23
N PRO A 115 10.52 -18.09 -0.32
CA PRO A 115 9.61 -18.38 -1.42
C PRO A 115 10.23 -18.13 -2.80
N GLY A 116 10.90 -17.00 -2.99
CA GLY A 116 11.57 -16.67 -4.25
C GLY A 116 12.62 -17.71 -4.64
N LEU A 117 13.47 -18.12 -3.68
CA LEU A 117 14.51 -19.11 -3.92
C LEU A 117 13.93 -20.49 -4.22
N LEU A 118 12.92 -20.94 -3.46
CA LEU A 118 12.27 -22.24 -3.70
C LEU A 118 11.56 -22.24 -5.05
N LEU A 119 10.85 -21.18 -5.42
CA LEU A 119 10.22 -21.05 -6.74
C LEU A 119 11.27 -21.11 -7.86
N ALA A 120 12.40 -20.41 -7.71
CA ALA A 120 13.48 -20.44 -8.69
C ALA A 120 14.06 -21.85 -8.86
N LEU A 121 14.40 -22.52 -7.75
CA LEU A 121 15.00 -23.87 -7.77
C LEU A 121 14.04 -24.92 -8.34
N LEU A 122 12.76 -24.89 -7.93
CA LEU A 122 11.73 -25.79 -8.45
C LEU A 122 11.48 -25.56 -9.95
N THR A 123 11.58 -24.31 -10.42
CA THR A 123 11.44 -23.98 -11.84
C THR A 123 12.62 -24.50 -12.66
N VAL A 124 13.85 -24.30 -12.18
CA VAL A 124 15.06 -24.79 -12.87
C VAL A 124 15.11 -26.32 -12.90
N SER A 125 14.68 -26.99 -11.83
CA SER A 125 14.62 -28.47 -11.79
C SER A 125 13.48 -29.05 -12.61
N GLY A 126 12.57 -28.25 -13.16
CA GLY A 126 11.39 -28.70 -13.90
C GLY A 126 10.34 -29.43 -13.04
N SER A 127 10.47 -29.41 -11.71
CA SER A 127 9.57 -30.10 -10.78
C SER A 127 8.47 -29.20 -10.20
N ILE A 128 8.39 -27.95 -10.65
CA ILE A 128 7.39 -27.02 -10.16
C ILE A 128 5.97 -27.41 -10.56
N GLN A 129 5.04 -27.23 -9.63
CA GLN A 129 3.60 -27.46 -9.82
C GLN A 129 2.82 -26.29 -9.23
N VAL A 130 1.58 -26.10 -9.68
CA VAL A 130 0.72 -24.97 -9.24
C VAL A 130 0.55 -24.93 -7.72
N TRP A 131 0.41 -26.07 -7.06
CA TRP A 131 0.26 -26.09 -5.61
C TRP A 131 1.50 -25.59 -4.86
N HIS A 132 2.73 -25.82 -5.37
CA HIS A 132 3.95 -25.25 -4.80
C HIS A 132 3.87 -23.71 -4.80
N ILE A 133 3.44 -23.15 -5.94
CA ILE A 133 3.28 -21.70 -6.07
C ILE A 133 2.26 -21.20 -5.04
N ASN A 134 1.08 -21.82 -4.95
CA ASN A 134 0.01 -21.40 -4.05
C ASN A 134 0.44 -21.41 -2.57
N VAL A 135 1.11 -22.50 -2.12
CA VAL A 135 1.61 -22.60 -0.75
C VAL A 135 2.65 -21.53 -0.44
N LEU A 136 3.61 -21.31 -1.37
CA LEU A 136 4.64 -20.30 -1.19
C LEU A 136 4.08 -18.88 -1.25
N MET A 137 3.00 -18.65 -2.00
CA MET A 137 2.30 -17.36 -2.03
C MET A 137 1.54 -17.07 -0.73
N VAL A 138 0.90 -18.08 -0.11
CA VAL A 138 0.32 -17.93 1.24
C VAL A 138 1.40 -17.54 2.25
N PHE A 139 2.54 -18.20 2.21
CA PHE A 139 3.65 -17.89 3.11
C PHE A 139 4.21 -16.48 2.88
N ALA A 140 4.46 -16.10 1.63
CA ALA A 140 4.92 -14.76 1.28
C ALA A 140 3.90 -13.66 1.68
N GLY A 141 2.61 -13.90 1.44
CA GLY A 141 1.54 -13.02 1.84
C GLY A 141 1.47 -12.83 3.36
N ALA A 142 1.62 -13.91 4.15
CA ALA A 142 1.67 -13.82 5.61
C ALA A 142 2.83 -12.92 6.08
N LEU A 143 4.02 -13.07 5.51
CA LEU A 143 5.18 -12.22 5.83
C LEU A 143 4.93 -10.75 5.46
N GLN A 144 4.27 -10.50 4.34
CA GLN A 144 3.91 -9.15 3.90
C GLN A 144 2.96 -8.48 4.88
N VAL A 145 1.94 -9.20 5.35
CA VAL A 145 0.95 -8.73 6.31
C VAL A 145 1.58 -8.45 7.68
N LEU A 146 2.41 -9.36 8.15
CA LEU A 146 3.06 -9.23 9.46
C LEU A 146 4.11 -8.11 9.49
N GLY A 147 4.84 -7.90 8.39
CA GLY A 147 5.88 -6.87 8.29
C GLY A 147 5.38 -5.49 7.86
N GLY A 148 4.23 -5.40 7.18
CA GLY A 148 3.71 -4.17 6.58
C GLY A 148 3.55 -3.00 7.56
N PRO A 149 2.81 -3.18 8.67
CA PRO A 149 2.61 -2.13 9.66
C PRO A 149 3.93 -1.64 10.29
N ALA A 150 4.89 -2.52 10.52
CA ALA A 150 6.19 -2.14 11.08
C ALA A 150 6.98 -1.21 10.15
N ARG A 151 6.91 -1.45 8.81
CA ARG A 151 7.55 -0.60 7.80
C ARG A 151 6.99 0.82 7.79
N GLN A 152 5.69 0.97 7.99
CA GLN A 152 5.04 2.29 8.05
C GLN A 152 5.28 2.98 9.39
N ALA A 153 5.17 2.23 10.49
CA ALA A 153 5.26 2.77 11.84
C ALA A 153 6.69 3.16 12.26
N ILE A 154 7.74 2.67 11.60
CA ILE A 154 9.13 3.02 11.93
C ILE A 154 9.50 4.40 11.39
N ILE A 155 8.93 4.88 10.27
CA ILE A 155 9.32 6.12 9.58
C ILE A 155 9.31 7.33 10.52
N PRO A 156 8.23 7.62 11.29
CA PRO A 156 8.21 8.79 12.18
C PRO A 156 9.26 8.76 13.28
N SER A 157 9.77 7.57 13.65
CA SER A 157 10.80 7.43 14.69
C SER A 157 12.24 7.66 14.18
N LEU A 158 12.41 7.76 12.86
CA LEU A 158 13.72 7.91 12.21
C LEU A 158 14.06 9.33 11.78
N ILE A 159 13.07 10.24 11.81
CA ILE A 159 13.19 11.59 11.25
C ILE A 159 12.67 12.64 12.22
N PRO A 160 13.21 13.87 12.19
CA PRO A 160 12.65 15.01 12.91
C PRO A 160 11.22 15.32 12.43
N GLN A 161 10.40 15.86 13.31
CA GLN A 161 8.99 16.18 13.02
C GLN A 161 8.83 17.14 11.83
N SER A 162 9.77 18.08 11.65
CA SER A 162 9.81 18.99 10.50
C SER A 162 9.92 18.29 9.14
N HIS A 163 10.57 17.12 9.07
CA HIS A 163 10.77 16.34 7.84
C HIS A 163 9.69 15.26 7.61
N LEU A 164 8.73 15.10 8.53
CA LEU A 164 7.76 14.00 8.48
C LEU A 164 6.90 14.04 7.21
N LEU A 165 6.38 15.21 6.86
CA LEU A 165 5.57 15.37 5.63
C LEU A 165 6.39 14.98 4.38
N ASN A 166 7.62 15.47 4.29
CA ASN A 166 8.53 15.16 3.18
C ASN A 166 8.80 13.65 3.07
N ALA A 167 9.10 12.99 4.20
CA ALA A 167 9.38 11.56 4.20
C ALA A 167 8.13 10.71 3.85
N VAL A 168 6.96 11.06 4.36
CA VAL A 168 5.71 10.36 4.02
C VAL A 168 5.41 10.52 2.53
N THR A 169 5.58 11.73 1.98
CA THR A 169 5.38 11.99 0.56
C THR A 169 6.35 11.18 -0.31
N LEU A 170 7.65 11.18 0.03
CA LEU A 170 8.65 10.39 -0.68
C LEU A 170 8.34 8.88 -0.62
N SER A 171 7.93 8.38 0.54
CA SER A 171 7.55 6.97 0.69
C SER A 171 6.32 6.62 -0.17
N THR A 172 5.34 7.52 -0.27
CA THR A 172 4.17 7.33 -1.13
C THR A 172 4.55 7.32 -2.61
N LEU A 173 5.39 8.27 -3.04
CA LEU A 173 5.89 8.32 -4.43
C LEU A 173 6.69 7.06 -4.78
N MET A 174 7.53 6.58 -3.86
CA MET A 174 8.27 5.33 -4.03
C MET A 174 7.34 4.12 -4.18
N MET A 175 6.29 4.02 -3.34
CA MET A 175 5.31 2.92 -3.46
C MET A 175 4.62 2.93 -4.83
N GLN A 176 4.17 4.09 -5.29
CA GLN A 176 3.57 4.22 -6.63
C GLN A 176 4.59 3.92 -7.75
N GLY A 177 5.83 4.37 -7.57
CA GLY A 177 6.92 4.07 -8.51
C GLY A 177 7.22 2.58 -8.60
N THR A 178 7.27 1.85 -7.49
CA THR A 178 7.49 0.39 -7.49
C THR A 178 6.31 -0.36 -8.10
N GLN A 179 5.09 0.08 -7.85
CA GLN A 179 3.89 -0.51 -8.46
C GLN A 179 3.88 -0.33 -9.99
N LEU A 180 4.45 0.75 -10.48
CA LEU A 180 4.60 1.01 -11.91
C LEU A 180 5.77 0.22 -12.54
N THR A 181 6.94 0.28 -11.92
CA THR A 181 8.18 -0.20 -12.55
C THR A 181 8.43 -1.69 -12.35
N ALA A 182 8.11 -2.24 -11.17
CA ALA A 182 8.43 -3.63 -10.85
C ALA A 182 7.71 -4.66 -11.74
N PRO A 183 6.42 -4.52 -12.08
CA PRO A 183 5.76 -5.42 -13.04
C PRO A 183 6.40 -5.38 -14.43
N VAL A 184 6.78 -4.19 -14.89
CA VAL A 184 7.46 -4.03 -16.18
C VAL A 184 8.80 -4.75 -16.16
N ILE A 185 9.61 -4.54 -15.11
CA ILE A 185 10.89 -5.24 -14.93
C ILE A 185 10.68 -6.75 -14.92
N ALA A 186 9.68 -7.25 -14.17
CA ALA A 186 9.36 -8.67 -14.13
C ALA A 186 9.00 -9.22 -15.51
N GLY A 187 8.14 -8.52 -16.27
CA GLY A 187 7.75 -8.92 -17.62
C GLY A 187 8.94 -9.00 -18.58
N PHE A 188 9.81 -8.00 -18.57
CA PHE A 188 11.04 -8.01 -19.38
C PHE A 188 12.01 -9.12 -18.93
N MET A 189 12.18 -9.33 -17.61
CA MET A 189 13.02 -10.39 -17.08
C MET A 189 12.53 -11.78 -17.54
N ILE A 190 11.23 -12.01 -17.47
CA ILE A 190 10.62 -13.27 -17.90
C ILE A 190 10.81 -13.48 -19.39
N ASP A 191 10.60 -12.44 -20.20
CA ASP A 191 10.70 -12.50 -21.65
C ASP A 191 12.13 -12.79 -22.14
N PHE A 192 13.16 -12.12 -21.55
CA PHE A 192 14.55 -12.26 -21.99
C PHE A 192 15.31 -13.42 -21.32
N TYR A 193 15.03 -13.71 -20.06
CA TYR A 193 15.84 -14.62 -19.24
C TYR A 193 15.02 -15.80 -18.66
N GLY A 194 13.71 -15.83 -18.93
CA GLY A 194 12.80 -16.85 -18.41
C GLY A 194 12.32 -16.59 -16.98
N ILE A 195 11.29 -17.35 -16.59
CA ILE A 195 10.60 -17.18 -15.29
C ILE A 195 11.53 -17.42 -14.10
N ALA A 196 12.41 -18.42 -14.20
CA ALA A 196 13.37 -18.74 -13.14
C ALA A 196 14.27 -17.55 -12.77
N ALA A 197 14.72 -16.77 -13.77
CA ALA A 197 15.53 -15.59 -13.55
C ALA A 197 14.76 -14.52 -12.76
N SER A 198 13.47 -14.31 -13.05
CA SER A 198 12.62 -13.40 -12.28
C SER A 198 12.49 -13.83 -10.81
N TYR A 199 12.36 -15.13 -10.54
CA TYR A 199 12.34 -15.68 -9.18
C TYR A 199 13.68 -15.55 -8.45
N PHE A 200 14.82 -15.71 -9.15
CA PHE A 200 16.13 -15.45 -8.54
C PHE A 200 16.29 -13.99 -8.15
N VAL A 201 15.91 -13.06 -9.03
CA VAL A 201 15.94 -11.62 -8.69
C VAL A 201 15.01 -11.34 -7.50
N ASP A 202 13.80 -11.88 -7.49
CA ASP A 202 12.88 -11.77 -6.36
C ASP A 202 13.48 -12.31 -5.06
N ALA A 203 14.19 -13.45 -5.10
CA ALA A 203 14.83 -14.05 -3.94
C ALA A 203 15.94 -13.18 -3.34
N PHE A 204 16.76 -12.53 -4.17
CA PHE A 204 17.91 -11.76 -3.69
C PHE A 204 17.63 -10.26 -3.50
N LEU A 205 16.61 -9.72 -4.13
CA LEU A 205 16.25 -8.30 -4.02
C LEU A 205 15.91 -7.84 -2.58
N PRO A 206 15.37 -8.68 -1.65
CA PRO A 206 15.21 -8.32 -0.26
C PRO A 206 16.51 -8.27 0.55
N LEU A 207 17.63 -8.78 0.04
CA LEU A 207 18.90 -8.77 0.77
C LEU A 207 19.38 -7.35 1.16
N PRO A 208 19.40 -6.36 0.27
CA PRO A 208 19.65 -4.97 0.66
C PRO A 208 18.68 -4.45 1.73
N SER A 209 17.43 -4.92 1.73
CA SER A 209 16.43 -4.55 2.75
C SER A 209 16.81 -5.08 4.13
N VAL A 210 17.28 -6.33 4.21
CA VAL A 210 17.74 -6.95 5.46
C VAL A 210 18.97 -6.20 6.00
N LEU A 211 19.96 -5.98 5.14
CA LEU A 211 21.17 -5.25 5.52
C LEU A 211 20.84 -3.83 5.98
N ALA A 212 20.00 -3.11 5.25
CA ALA A 212 19.59 -1.77 5.61
C ALA A 212 18.85 -1.74 6.97
N ALA A 213 17.92 -2.67 7.21
CA ALA A 213 17.20 -2.77 8.48
C ALA A 213 18.14 -3.03 9.66
N LEU A 214 19.16 -3.87 9.50
CA LEU A 214 20.17 -4.15 10.52
C LEU A 214 21.10 -2.95 10.80
N MET A 215 21.37 -2.13 9.78
CA MET A 215 22.25 -0.96 9.87
C MET A 215 21.56 0.28 10.47
N ILE A 216 20.26 0.29 10.68
CA ILE A 216 19.52 1.38 11.35
C ILE A 216 20.00 1.52 12.78
N ARG A 217 20.42 2.71 13.19
CA ARG A 217 20.93 3.00 14.54
C ARG A 217 19.82 3.23 15.57
N SER A 218 18.68 3.76 15.15
CA SER A 218 17.51 3.95 16.02
C SER A 218 17.10 2.64 16.70
N SER A 219 16.57 2.75 17.92
CA SER A 219 16.19 1.57 18.72
C SER A 219 15.14 0.68 18.05
N GLY A 220 14.31 1.27 17.17
CA GLY A 220 13.20 0.57 16.51
C GLY A 220 12.10 0.10 17.48
N MET A 221 12.22 0.44 18.76
CA MET A 221 11.18 0.14 19.76
C MET A 221 10.03 1.13 19.63
N PRO A 222 8.78 0.68 19.78
CA PRO A 222 7.63 1.55 19.80
C PRO A 222 7.76 2.59 20.91
N GLN A 223 7.65 3.89 20.57
CA GLN A 223 7.63 4.98 21.53
C GLN A 223 6.18 5.40 21.78
N GLY A 224 5.74 5.37 23.04
CA GLY A 224 4.41 5.80 23.45
C GLY A 224 3.67 4.78 24.31
N GLN A 225 2.58 5.25 24.94
CA GLN A 225 1.68 4.35 25.67
C GLN A 225 1.11 3.32 24.72
N ARG A 226 1.19 2.05 25.10
CA ARG A 226 0.54 0.92 24.41
C ARG A 226 -0.96 1.24 24.34
N ARG A 227 -1.40 1.82 23.24
CA ARG A 227 -2.84 1.84 22.95
C ARG A 227 -3.24 0.39 22.76
N LYS A 228 -3.90 -0.17 23.75
CA LYS A 228 -4.56 -1.47 23.59
C LYS A 228 -5.63 -1.26 22.51
N ILE A 229 -5.29 -1.63 21.26
CA ILE A 229 -6.31 -1.83 20.24
C ILE A 229 -7.04 -3.11 20.70
N GLY A 230 -8.02 -2.92 21.58
CA GLY A 230 -8.85 -4.01 22.03
C GLY A 230 -9.87 -4.35 20.94
N TRP A 231 -10.34 -5.58 20.94
CA TRP A 231 -11.50 -6.00 20.12
C TRP A 231 -12.67 -5.02 20.24
N HIS A 232 -12.83 -4.39 21.40
CA HIS A 232 -13.83 -3.36 21.67
C HIS A 232 -13.69 -2.15 20.74
N SER A 233 -12.47 -1.66 20.51
CA SER A 233 -12.23 -0.52 19.61
C SER A 233 -12.53 -0.83 18.15
N LEU A 234 -12.35 -2.09 17.73
CA LEU A 234 -12.71 -2.55 16.40
C LEU A 234 -14.22 -2.66 16.25
N ILE A 235 -14.90 -3.24 17.26
CA ILE A 235 -16.36 -3.37 17.28
C ILE A 235 -17.02 -1.99 17.23
N GLU A 236 -16.56 -1.03 18.04
CA GLU A 236 -17.06 0.35 18.01
C GLU A 236 -16.87 1.02 16.63
N GLY A 237 -15.74 0.75 15.96
CA GLY A 237 -15.51 1.23 14.60
C GLY A 237 -16.48 0.62 13.57
N VAL A 238 -16.77 -0.68 13.68
CA VAL A 238 -17.75 -1.37 12.84
C VAL A 238 -19.16 -0.85 13.12
N GLU A 239 -19.53 -0.70 14.39
CA GLU A 239 -20.83 -0.19 14.81
C GLU A 239 -21.07 1.24 14.29
N PHE A 240 -20.06 2.11 14.39
CA PHE A 240 -20.12 3.45 13.80
C PHE A 240 -20.38 3.42 12.29
N ILE A 241 -19.68 2.58 11.54
CA ILE A 241 -19.86 2.43 10.11
C ILE A 241 -21.25 1.89 9.78
N TRP A 242 -21.72 0.90 10.53
CA TRP A 242 -23.04 0.29 10.34
C TRP A 242 -24.19 1.28 10.56
N HIS A 243 -24.04 2.17 11.55
CA HIS A 243 -25.05 3.19 11.85
C HIS A 243 -24.95 4.44 10.95
N THR A 244 -23.83 4.64 10.25
CA THR A 244 -23.65 5.79 9.36
C THR A 244 -23.96 5.39 7.91
N ARG A 245 -25.23 5.53 7.50
CA ARG A 245 -25.74 5.09 6.18
C ARG A 245 -24.87 5.48 4.99
N ILE A 246 -24.32 6.71 4.99
CA ILE A 246 -23.47 7.20 3.89
C ILE A 246 -22.18 6.41 3.82
N ILE A 247 -21.53 6.18 4.96
CA ILE A 247 -20.28 5.41 5.03
C ILE A 247 -20.57 3.95 4.62
N LEU A 248 -21.61 3.34 5.17
CA LEU A 248 -22.01 1.97 4.84
C LEU A 248 -22.27 1.82 3.32
N SER A 249 -23.01 2.76 2.71
CA SER A 249 -23.29 2.74 1.26
C SER A 249 -22.01 2.77 0.43
N LEU A 250 -21.02 3.59 0.81
CA LEU A 250 -19.73 3.66 0.13
C LEU A 250 -18.94 2.36 0.26
N PHE A 251 -18.98 1.73 1.44
CA PHE A 251 -18.31 0.45 1.66
C PHE A 251 -18.96 -0.70 0.88
N VAL A 252 -20.29 -0.75 0.86
CA VAL A 252 -21.04 -1.75 0.10
C VAL A 252 -20.77 -1.58 -1.40
N LEU A 253 -20.79 -0.35 -1.89
CA LEU A 253 -20.48 -0.04 -3.28
C LEU A 253 -19.07 -0.52 -3.68
N ASP A 254 -18.09 -0.24 -2.81
CA ASP A 254 -16.70 -0.65 -3.02
C ASP A 254 -16.53 -2.17 -2.95
N PHE A 255 -17.15 -2.81 -1.96
CA PHE A 255 -17.12 -4.26 -1.83
C PHE A 255 -17.59 -4.96 -3.11
N PHE A 256 -18.73 -4.53 -3.66
CA PHE A 256 -19.23 -5.09 -4.92
C PHE A 256 -18.34 -4.72 -6.11
N ALA A 257 -17.82 -3.49 -6.16
CA ALA A 257 -16.90 -3.10 -7.22
C ALA A 257 -15.63 -3.97 -7.24
N VAL A 258 -15.06 -4.28 -6.07
CA VAL A 258 -13.87 -5.14 -5.98
C VAL A 258 -14.22 -6.61 -6.21
N LEU A 259 -15.35 -7.10 -5.65
CA LEU A 259 -15.79 -8.49 -5.81
C LEU A 259 -16.02 -8.84 -7.29
N PHE A 260 -16.67 -7.96 -8.04
CA PHE A 260 -16.90 -8.16 -9.47
C PHE A 260 -15.75 -7.66 -10.35
N GLY A 261 -14.87 -6.82 -9.78
CA GLY A 261 -13.73 -6.23 -10.46
C GLY A 261 -12.43 -7.02 -10.35
N PHE A 262 -12.49 -8.32 -10.12
CA PHE A 262 -11.34 -9.21 -9.96
C PHE A 262 -10.62 -9.48 -11.30
N TYR A 263 -10.05 -8.43 -11.89
CA TYR A 263 -9.45 -8.53 -13.22
C TYR A 263 -7.97 -8.92 -13.22
N ARG A 264 -7.23 -8.66 -12.14
CA ARG A 264 -5.77 -8.87 -12.12
C ARG A 264 -5.35 -10.31 -12.40
N PRO A 265 -5.93 -11.35 -11.79
CA PRO A 265 -5.54 -12.73 -12.06
C PRO A 265 -5.82 -13.19 -13.49
N ILE A 266 -6.76 -12.57 -14.21
CA ILE A 266 -7.06 -12.95 -15.59
C ILE A 266 -6.20 -12.22 -16.63
N LEU A 267 -5.41 -11.20 -16.24
CA LEU A 267 -4.52 -10.49 -17.18
C LEU A 267 -3.53 -11.39 -17.94
N PRO A 268 -2.98 -12.50 -17.35
CA PRO A 268 -2.16 -13.43 -18.12
C PRO A 268 -2.87 -14.02 -19.35
N ILE A 269 -4.18 -14.31 -19.24
CA ILE A 269 -5.00 -14.80 -20.36
C ILE A 269 -5.08 -13.74 -21.46
N PHE A 270 -5.36 -12.49 -21.10
CA PHE A 270 -5.38 -11.39 -22.06
C PHE A 270 -4.02 -11.19 -22.74
N ALA A 271 -2.92 -11.28 -21.99
CA ALA A 271 -1.59 -11.09 -22.54
C ALA A 271 -1.17 -12.21 -23.52
N ASP A 272 -1.50 -13.45 -23.20
CA ASP A 272 -1.07 -14.61 -24.00
C ASP A 272 -2.08 -14.98 -25.11
N GLU A 273 -3.37 -15.15 -24.78
CA GLU A 273 -4.35 -15.66 -25.73
C GLU A 273 -5.00 -14.58 -26.60
N ILE A 274 -5.24 -13.38 -26.04
CA ILE A 274 -6.02 -12.35 -26.74
C ILE A 274 -5.09 -11.38 -27.48
N TYR A 275 -4.06 -10.89 -26.78
CA TYR A 275 -3.16 -9.87 -27.32
C TYR A 275 -1.87 -10.45 -27.92
N HIS A 276 -1.52 -11.67 -27.59
CA HIS A 276 -0.30 -12.35 -28.04
C HIS A 276 0.99 -11.55 -27.77
N VAL A 277 1.06 -10.89 -26.59
CA VAL A 277 2.18 -10.00 -26.21
C VAL A 277 3.08 -10.60 -25.13
N GLY A 278 2.75 -11.79 -24.62
CA GLY A 278 3.53 -12.55 -23.65
C GLY A 278 3.81 -11.82 -22.34
N ALA A 279 4.87 -12.23 -21.64
CA ALA A 279 5.22 -11.71 -20.31
C ALA A 279 5.53 -10.21 -20.30
N ARG A 280 6.14 -9.68 -21.38
CA ARG A 280 6.45 -8.25 -21.50
C ARG A 280 5.19 -7.40 -21.50
N GLY A 281 4.21 -7.77 -22.33
CA GLY A 281 2.92 -7.10 -22.38
C GLY A 281 2.14 -7.23 -21.08
N LEU A 282 2.22 -8.40 -20.42
CA LEU A 282 1.63 -8.60 -19.11
C LEU A 282 2.20 -7.63 -18.06
N GLY A 283 3.53 -7.46 -18.03
CA GLY A 283 4.17 -6.48 -17.14
C GLY A 283 3.64 -5.06 -17.35
N MET A 284 3.41 -4.65 -18.60
CA MET A 284 2.82 -3.36 -18.94
C MET A 284 1.35 -3.26 -18.51
N LEU A 285 0.55 -4.32 -18.67
CA LEU A 285 -0.83 -4.37 -18.19
C LEU A 285 -0.90 -4.22 -16.66
N TYR A 286 -0.02 -4.88 -15.91
CA TYR A 286 0.05 -4.74 -14.45
C TYR A 286 0.54 -3.37 -13.99
N ALA A 287 1.33 -2.66 -14.80
CA ALA A 287 1.82 -1.31 -14.52
C ALA A 287 0.78 -0.22 -14.84
N SER A 288 -0.12 -0.48 -15.78
CA SER A 288 -1.09 0.50 -16.28
C SER A 288 -2.00 1.10 -15.20
N PRO A 289 -2.50 0.35 -14.18
CA PRO A 289 -3.29 0.94 -13.10
C PRO A 289 -2.54 1.99 -12.30
N ALA A 290 -1.21 1.85 -12.12
CA ALA A 290 -0.41 2.83 -11.40
C ALA A 290 -0.32 4.17 -12.16
N ILE A 291 -0.20 4.12 -13.49
CA ILE A 291 -0.29 5.31 -14.35
C ILE A 291 -1.68 5.95 -14.21
N GLY A 292 -2.72 5.12 -14.29
CA GLY A 292 -4.09 5.57 -14.09
C GLY A 292 -4.29 6.25 -12.73
N ALA A 293 -3.77 5.66 -11.66
CA ALA A 293 -3.87 6.22 -10.31
C ALA A 293 -3.18 7.58 -10.17
N LEU A 294 -2.02 7.77 -10.82
CA LEU A 294 -1.34 9.08 -10.88
C LEU A 294 -2.19 10.12 -11.60
N ILE A 295 -2.77 9.76 -12.75
CA ILE A 295 -3.66 10.64 -13.53
C ILE A 295 -4.92 10.96 -12.70
N GLY A 296 -5.57 9.97 -12.10
CA GLY A 296 -6.76 10.15 -11.27
C GLY A 296 -6.53 11.05 -10.05
N SER A 297 -5.38 10.88 -9.40
CA SER A 297 -4.96 11.77 -8.29
C SER A 297 -4.69 13.20 -8.77
N GLY A 298 -4.08 13.36 -9.95
CA GLY A 298 -3.85 14.67 -10.58
C GLY A 298 -5.17 15.37 -10.94
N ILE A 299 -6.12 14.64 -11.52
CA ILE A 299 -7.48 15.14 -11.82
C ILE A 299 -8.14 15.64 -10.53
N LEU A 300 -8.09 14.84 -9.46
CA LEU A 300 -8.70 15.20 -8.19
C LEU A 300 -8.08 16.46 -7.57
N LEU A 301 -6.76 16.60 -7.68
CA LEU A 301 -6.04 17.82 -7.26
C LEU A 301 -6.45 19.04 -8.07
N ALA A 302 -6.62 18.91 -9.38
CA ALA A 302 -7.03 19.99 -10.25
C ALA A 302 -8.47 20.49 -10.00
N PHE A 303 -9.39 19.57 -9.64
CA PHE A 303 -10.77 19.95 -9.30
C PHE A 303 -10.94 20.51 -7.89
N GLY A 304 -9.94 20.35 -6.99
CA GLY A 304 -9.99 20.87 -5.61
C GLY A 304 -11.12 20.24 -4.77
N ASP A 305 -11.87 21.07 -4.01
CA ASP A 305 -12.93 20.56 -3.14
C ASP A 305 -14.23 20.22 -3.93
N VAL A 306 -14.49 18.95 -4.05
CA VAL A 306 -15.69 18.43 -4.72
C VAL A 306 -16.88 18.45 -3.78
N LYS A 307 -17.84 19.35 -4.02
CA LYS A 307 -19.04 19.54 -3.19
C LYS A 307 -19.94 18.30 -3.13
N ARG A 308 -20.09 17.54 -4.24
CA ARG A 308 -20.98 16.36 -4.37
C ARG A 308 -20.18 15.06 -4.31
N LYS A 309 -19.54 14.76 -3.18
CA LYS A 309 -18.66 13.59 -3.01
C LYS A 309 -19.37 12.24 -3.29
N GLY A 310 -20.65 12.11 -2.89
CA GLY A 310 -21.43 10.90 -3.15
C GLY A 310 -21.74 10.68 -4.65
N ALA A 311 -22.14 11.73 -5.38
CA ALA A 311 -22.38 11.63 -6.82
C ALA A 311 -21.09 11.26 -7.58
N LEU A 312 -19.95 11.86 -7.20
CA LEU A 312 -18.66 11.52 -7.79
C LEU A 312 -18.31 10.04 -7.54
N SER A 313 -18.58 9.52 -6.34
CA SER A 313 -18.33 8.09 -6.05
C SER A 313 -19.13 7.16 -6.93
N VAL A 314 -20.40 7.49 -7.21
CA VAL A 314 -21.23 6.70 -8.13
C VAL A 314 -20.71 6.78 -9.57
N ILE A 315 -20.37 7.98 -10.05
CA ILE A 315 -19.82 8.18 -11.40
C ILE A 315 -18.53 7.38 -11.58
N VAL A 316 -17.65 7.43 -10.60
CA VAL A 316 -16.35 6.72 -10.62
C VAL A 316 -16.54 5.20 -10.58
N THR A 317 -17.52 4.69 -9.84
CA THR A 317 -17.86 3.26 -9.85
C THR A 317 -18.46 2.83 -11.19
N LEU A 318 -19.29 3.66 -11.82
CA LEU A 318 -19.78 3.41 -13.18
C LEU A 318 -18.62 3.42 -14.20
N LEU A 319 -17.68 4.35 -14.08
CA LEU A 319 -16.48 4.38 -14.92
C LEU A 319 -15.65 3.09 -14.72
N PHE A 320 -15.51 2.60 -13.48
CA PHE A 320 -14.84 1.33 -13.18
C PHE A 320 -15.55 0.17 -13.88
N ALA A 321 -16.87 0.06 -13.76
CA ALA A 321 -17.65 -0.98 -14.42
C ALA A 321 -17.56 -0.93 -15.96
N LEU A 322 -17.64 0.28 -16.53
CA LEU A 322 -17.48 0.48 -17.98
C LEU A 322 -16.06 0.11 -18.44
N SER A 323 -15.05 0.40 -17.64
CA SER A 323 -13.65 0.04 -17.92
C SER A 323 -13.44 -1.47 -17.90
N LEU A 324 -14.11 -2.20 -16.99
CA LEU A 324 -14.13 -3.67 -17.00
C LEU A 324 -14.82 -4.22 -18.25
N GLY A 325 -15.96 -3.64 -18.63
CA GLY A 325 -16.62 -4.00 -19.88
C GLY A 325 -15.73 -3.74 -21.10
N LEU A 326 -15.03 -2.60 -21.12
CA LEU A 326 -14.06 -2.26 -22.15
C LEU A 326 -12.90 -3.28 -22.21
N LEU A 327 -12.38 -3.70 -21.04
CA LEU A 327 -11.37 -4.75 -20.97
C LEU A 327 -11.89 -6.07 -21.53
N GLY A 328 -13.11 -6.49 -21.15
CA GLY A 328 -13.71 -7.73 -21.65
C GLY A 328 -13.98 -7.74 -23.16
N LEU A 329 -14.22 -6.59 -23.76
CA LEU A 329 -14.43 -6.42 -25.21
C LEU A 329 -13.12 -6.13 -25.96
N SER A 330 -12.01 -5.92 -25.26
CA SER A 330 -10.75 -5.52 -25.89
C SER A 330 -10.11 -6.68 -26.64
N GLN A 331 -9.85 -6.45 -27.91
CA GLN A 331 -9.12 -7.40 -28.77
C GLN A 331 -7.67 -6.93 -29.06
N TRP A 332 -7.35 -5.68 -28.72
CA TRP A 332 -6.07 -5.08 -29.02
C TRP A 332 -5.35 -4.68 -27.73
N PHE A 333 -4.07 -4.90 -27.67
CA PHE A 333 -3.24 -4.60 -26.51
C PHE A 333 -3.37 -3.16 -25.99
N TRP A 334 -3.38 -2.16 -26.90
CA TRP A 334 -3.54 -0.75 -26.52
C TRP A 334 -4.89 -0.45 -25.87
N MET A 335 -5.95 -1.10 -26.37
CA MET A 335 -7.27 -0.97 -25.77
C MET A 335 -7.31 -1.58 -24.36
N GLY A 336 -6.64 -2.72 -24.15
CA GLY A 336 -6.46 -3.33 -22.86
C GLY A 336 -5.69 -2.43 -21.89
N LEU A 337 -4.58 -1.83 -22.33
CA LEU A 337 -3.80 -0.88 -21.52
C LEU A 337 -4.65 0.33 -21.09
N ILE A 338 -5.43 0.91 -22.00
CA ILE A 338 -6.33 2.03 -21.69
C ILE A 338 -7.40 1.59 -20.70
N ALA A 339 -8.04 0.45 -20.94
CA ALA A 339 -9.07 -0.08 -20.05
C ALA A 339 -8.56 -0.28 -18.63
N VAL A 340 -7.42 -0.95 -18.48
CA VAL A 340 -6.78 -1.19 -17.18
C VAL A 340 -6.26 0.11 -16.55
N GLY A 341 -5.80 1.07 -17.34
CA GLY A 341 -5.46 2.42 -16.88
C GLY A 341 -6.67 3.19 -16.32
N LEU A 342 -7.82 3.11 -17.00
CA LEU A 342 -9.08 3.70 -16.53
C LEU A 342 -9.55 3.06 -15.21
N LEU A 343 -9.36 1.75 -15.03
CA LEU A 343 -9.60 1.09 -13.74
C LEU A 343 -8.76 1.72 -12.64
N GLY A 344 -7.47 1.99 -12.91
CA GLY A 344 -6.59 2.68 -11.97
C GLY A 344 -7.01 4.12 -11.65
N ILE A 345 -7.48 4.90 -12.64
CA ILE A 345 -8.05 6.24 -12.41
C ILE A 345 -9.24 6.15 -11.46
N SER A 346 -10.17 5.24 -11.75
CA SER A 346 -11.39 5.05 -10.99
C SER A 346 -11.09 4.64 -9.55
N ASP A 347 -10.19 3.68 -9.34
CA ASP A 347 -9.81 3.20 -8.02
C ASP A 347 -9.18 4.31 -7.17
N ALA A 348 -8.23 5.07 -7.72
CA ALA A 348 -7.57 6.17 -7.02
C ALA A 348 -8.54 7.25 -6.54
N ILE A 349 -9.47 7.66 -7.41
CA ILE A 349 -10.50 8.66 -7.05
C ILE A 349 -11.45 8.09 -6.00
N SER A 350 -11.89 6.83 -6.16
CA SER A 350 -12.78 6.15 -5.22
C SER A 350 -12.17 6.05 -3.82
N VAL A 351 -10.91 5.60 -3.72
CA VAL A 351 -10.17 5.51 -2.45
C VAL A 351 -10.03 6.88 -1.79
N ALA A 352 -9.68 7.92 -2.55
CA ALA A 352 -9.56 9.28 -2.02
C ALA A 352 -10.89 9.81 -1.48
N MET A 353 -12.00 9.61 -2.22
CA MET A 353 -13.34 10.02 -1.79
C MET A 353 -13.77 9.32 -0.51
N ARG A 354 -13.61 8.01 -0.41
CA ARG A 354 -13.95 7.25 0.80
C ARG A 354 -13.17 7.75 2.02
N ARG A 355 -11.86 7.93 1.88
CA ARG A 355 -11.01 8.45 2.97
C ARG A 355 -11.50 9.83 3.42
N THR A 356 -11.80 10.72 2.47
CA THR A 356 -12.27 12.08 2.77
C THR A 356 -13.63 12.05 3.46
N VAL A 357 -14.60 11.28 2.97
CA VAL A 357 -15.93 11.19 3.57
C VAL A 357 -15.88 10.66 5.00
N VAL A 358 -15.08 9.61 5.25
CA VAL A 358 -14.92 9.08 6.61
C VAL A 358 -14.26 10.11 7.53
N GLN A 359 -13.23 10.83 7.06
CA GLN A 359 -12.58 11.87 7.87
C GLN A 359 -13.50 13.06 8.20
N ILE A 360 -14.44 13.40 7.32
CA ILE A 360 -15.41 14.49 7.54
C ILE A 360 -16.53 14.04 8.49
N LEU A 361 -17.03 12.81 8.35
CA LEU A 361 -18.19 12.33 9.10
C LEU A 361 -17.84 11.72 10.44
N ALA A 362 -16.60 11.25 10.64
CA ALA A 362 -16.20 10.66 11.90
C ALA A 362 -15.95 11.74 12.98
N PRO A 363 -16.57 11.64 14.16
CA PRO A 363 -16.24 12.44 15.32
C PRO A 363 -14.75 12.34 15.68
N ASP A 364 -14.19 13.37 16.31
CA ASP A 364 -12.75 13.45 16.57
C ASP A 364 -12.19 12.27 17.38
N ASP A 365 -12.97 11.76 18.33
CA ASP A 365 -12.66 10.59 19.15
C ASP A 365 -12.73 9.27 18.38
N MET A 366 -13.53 9.20 17.30
CA MET A 366 -13.73 8.01 16.45
C MET A 366 -12.89 8.02 15.17
N ARG A 367 -12.33 9.18 14.74
CA ARG A 367 -11.56 9.30 13.47
C ARG A 367 -10.45 8.26 13.33
N GLY A 368 -9.68 8.05 14.41
CA GLY A 368 -8.59 7.07 14.39
C GLY A 368 -9.09 5.64 14.21
N ARG A 369 -10.20 5.26 14.84
CA ARG A 369 -10.81 3.93 14.76
C ARG A 369 -11.43 3.70 13.39
N ALA A 370 -12.20 4.66 12.89
CA ALA A 370 -12.80 4.60 11.56
C ALA A 370 -11.74 4.53 10.44
N THR A 371 -10.65 5.29 10.55
CA THR A 371 -9.55 5.26 9.58
C THR A 371 -8.77 3.93 9.63
N SER A 372 -8.58 3.35 10.82
CA SER A 372 -7.94 2.04 10.97
C SER A 372 -8.79 0.94 10.33
N PHE A 373 -10.11 0.95 10.56
CA PHE A 373 -11.02 0.01 9.91
C PHE A 373 -11.00 0.17 8.39
N LEU A 374 -11.05 1.41 7.87
CA LEU A 374 -10.91 1.71 6.44
C LEU A 374 -9.65 1.06 5.85
N THR A 375 -8.53 1.20 6.54
CA THR A 375 -7.26 0.66 6.06
C THR A 375 -7.29 -0.87 6.04
N VAL A 376 -7.79 -1.51 7.09
CA VAL A 376 -7.93 -2.98 7.15
C VAL A 376 -8.91 -3.45 6.09
N PHE A 377 -10.07 -2.82 5.97
CA PHE A 377 -11.08 -3.17 4.97
C PHE A 377 -10.55 -3.01 3.55
N ALA A 378 -9.92 -1.87 3.21
CA ALA A 378 -9.34 -1.63 1.91
C ALA A 378 -8.21 -2.63 1.58
N GLN A 379 -7.38 -2.99 2.55
CA GLN A 379 -6.34 -4.01 2.35
C GLN A 379 -6.94 -5.40 2.16
N THR A 380 -7.96 -5.77 2.94
CA THR A 380 -8.65 -7.05 2.80
C THR A 380 -9.37 -7.12 1.46
N THR A 381 -10.08 -6.05 1.07
CA THR A 381 -10.82 -5.98 -0.19
C THR A 381 -9.86 -5.99 -1.40
N ASN A 382 -8.74 -5.24 -1.35
CA ASN A 382 -7.71 -5.30 -2.39
C ASN A 382 -7.01 -6.66 -2.44
N ALA A 383 -6.90 -7.36 -1.32
CA ALA A 383 -6.32 -8.68 -1.26
C ALA A 383 -7.28 -9.76 -1.79
N THR A 384 -8.59 -9.62 -1.56
CA THR A 384 -9.61 -10.50 -2.15
C THR A 384 -9.86 -10.20 -3.63
N GLY A 385 -9.55 -8.97 -4.08
CA GLY A 385 -9.59 -8.54 -5.48
C GLY A 385 -8.24 -8.64 -6.20
N ALA A 386 -7.19 -9.17 -5.57
CA ALA A 386 -5.89 -9.49 -6.15
C ALA A 386 -5.72 -10.98 -6.29
#